data_c134ed761f92a894e01e0118052b5e94
#
_entry.id   c134ed761f92a894e01e0118052b5e94
#
_cell.length_a   1.000
_cell.length_b   1.000
_cell.length_c   1.000
_cell.angle_alpha   90.00
_cell.angle_beta   90.00
_cell.angle_gamma   90.00
#
_symmetry.space_group_name_H-M   'P 1'
#
loop_
_entity.id
_entity.type
_entity.pdbx_description
1 polymer ?
#
loop_
_entity_poly.entity_id
_entity_poly.type
_entity_poly.pdbx_seq_one_letter_code
_entity_poly.pdbx_strand_id
1 'polypeptide(L)'
;MSSASPTAAAASPKPPPGGGAARTFAINEAIAVGVLVALAIHGLLRFLGLAVEVPGLAALWELLPAWRPLPPTVADLPLLAMLLIGGAILVAELLAQVMAGVFGADLLAGVAILTSLLLGEWLAGVLVVLMLSGGKALEARAVSRAGSVLEALARRMPTLAHRREGGGIVDVPLAEVAVGDVVVVFPHEICPVDGEVVAGHGTMDESYLTGEPWQMQKAPGVAVLSGAINGQGALEIRAARVAGDSRYARIVDVLRSSEERRPRLRRLADSLGALYTPLALAVAGAAWWVSGEATRFLAVLVVATPCPLLIGIPVAIIGAVSLAARRGIVIRDPAILERLATCRTGIFDKTGTLTYGTPHLTEVIALGKIDRDEILRLAASLEAYSKHPLAAAVTAAVADLGGPLP
;
A
#
# COMPACT_ATOMS: atom_id res chain seq x y z
N MET A 1 -47.59 -23.28 -12.39
CA MET A 1 -46.88 -23.30 -11.10
C MET A 1 -45.56 -22.53 -11.30
N SER A 2 -45.61 -21.28 -10.92
CA SER A 2 -44.53 -20.31 -11.11
C SER A 2 -43.63 -20.34 -9.89
N SER A 3 -42.37 -20.67 -10.03
CA SER A 3 -41.34 -20.55 -8.98
C SER A 3 -40.58 -19.25 -9.17
N ALA A 4 -40.91 -18.26 -8.35
CA ALA A 4 -40.13 -17.03 -8.27
C ALA A 4 -38.82 -17.30 -7.53
N SER A 5 -37.70 -16.97 -8.18
CA SER A 5 -36.37 -16.91 -7.57
C SER A 5 -36.25 -15.70 -6.65
N PRO A 6 -35.59 -15.81 -5.48
CA PRO A 6 -35.43 -14.69 -4.59
C PRO A 6 -34.37 -13.70 -5.13
N THR A 7 -34.79 -12.45 -5.17
CA THR A 7 -33.99 -11.27 -5.48
C THR A 7 -32.76 -11.20 -4.56
N ALA A 8 -31.57 -11.28 -5.10
CA ALA A 8 -30.34 -11.02 -4.36
C ALA A 8 -30.33 -9.55 -3.93
N ALA A 9 -30.46 -9.31 -2.62
CA ALA A 9 -30.28 -8.00 -2.02
C ALA A 9 -28.86 -7.50 -2.31
N ALA A 10 -28.76 -6.37 -2.97
CA ALA A 10 -27.51 -5.67 -3.21
C ALA A 10 -26.84 -5.38 -1.86
N ALA A 11 -25.73 -6.05 -1.60
CA ALA A 11 -24.91 -5.79 -0.42
C ALA A 11 -24.35 -4.37 -0.54
N SER A 12 -24.71 -3.52 0.43
CA SER A 12 -24.12 -2.18 0.58
C SER A 12 -22.60 -2.28 0.60
N PRO A 13 -21.86 -1.35 -0.03
CA PRO A 13 -20.41 -1.38 -0.07
C PRO A 13 -19.85 -1.30 1.35
N LYS A 14 -19.08 -2.30 1.73
CA LYS A 14 -18.36 -2.35 3.00
C LYS A 14 -17.47 -1.11 3.10
N PRO A 15 -17.52 -0.35 4.22
CA PRO A 15 -16.66 0.83 4.36
C PRO A 15 -15.19 0.44 4.25
N PRO A 16 -14.32 1.32 3.76
CA PRO A 16 -12.92 1.01 3.52
C PRO A 16 -12.21 0.63 4.83
N PRO A 17 -11.29 -0.35 4.82
CA PRO A 17 -10.61 -0.88 6.02
C PRO A 17 -9.59 0.07 6.66
N GLY A 18 -9.71 1.38 6.42
CA GLY A 18 -8.70 2.36 6.84
C GLY A 18 -8.61 2.65 8.34
N GLY A 19 -9.69 2.47 9.11
CA GLY A 19 -9.69 2.87 10.53
C GLY A 19 -8.98 1.88 11.48
N GLY A 20 -9.10 0.58 11.23
CA GLY A 20 -8.53 -0.45 12.10
C GLY A 20 -7.01 -0.57 11.97
N ALA A 21 -6.50 -0.63 10.75
CA ALA A 21 -5.07 -0.77 10.48
C ALA A 21 -4.25 0.44 10.96
N ALA A 22 -4.76 1.66 10.76
CA ALA A 22 -4.12 2.89 11.24
C ALA A 22 -4.07 2.94 12.77
N ARG A 23 -5.12 2.47 13.45
CA ARG A 23 -5.18 2.41 14.92
C ARG A 23 -4.20 1.39 15.48
N THR A 24 -4.14 0.19 14.91
CA THR A 24 -3.18 -0.85 15.33
C THR A 24 -1.73 -0.41 15.11
N PHE A 25 -1.46 0.30 14.00
CA PHE A 25 -0.16 0.90 13.72
C PHE A 25 0.25 1.91 14.82
N ALA A 26 -0.61 2.87 15.14
CA ALA A 26 -0.33 3.87 16.16
C ALA A 26 -0.09 3.25 17.55
N ILE A 27 -0.80 2.18 17.89
CA ILE A 27 -0.63 1.45 19.15
C ILE A 27 0.75 0.78 19.19
N ASN A 28 1.15 0.03 18.16
CA ASN A 28 2.45 -0.65 18.12
C ASN A 28 3.63 0.34 18.14
N GLU A 29 3.49 1.48 17.45
CA GLU A 29 4.48 2.56 17.49
C GLU A 29 4.60 3.17 18.89
N ALA A 30 3.47 3.45 19.54
CA ALA A 30 3.45 3.98 20.91
C ALA A 30 4.07 3.01 21.91
N ILE A 31 3.79 1.69 21.80
CA ILE A 31 4.40 0.66 22.62
C ILE A 31 5.92 0.65 22.40
N ALA A 32 6.41 0.63 21.16
CA ALA A 32 7.84 0.58 20.86
C ALA A 32 8.57 1.82 21.42
N VAL A 33 8.02 3.02 21.23
CA VAL A 33 8.59 4.26 21.79
C VAL A 33 8.55 4.23 23.31
N GLY A 34 7.44 3.82 23.93
CA GLY A 34 7.31 3.71 25.37
C GLY A 34 8.34 2.76 25.99
N VAL A 35 8.61 1.63 25.32
CA VAL A 35 9.65 0.69 25.74
C VAL A 35 11.05 1.30 25.66
N LEU A 36 11.38 2.01 24.59
CA LEU A 36 12.68 2.71 24.46
C LEU A 36 12.87 3.74 25.57
N VAL A 37 11.84 4.50 25.90
CA VAL A 37 11.85 5.44 27.01
C VAL A 37 12.02 4.72 28.34
N ALA A 38 11.32 3.60 28.58
CA ALA A 38 11.45 2.82 29.80
C ALA A 38 12.86 2.24 29.98
N LEU A 39 13.47 1.74 28.89
CA LEU A 39 14.85 1.26 28.89
C LEU A 39 15.84 2.37 29.21
N ALA A 40 15.66 3.56 28.66
CA ALA A 40 16.50 4.72 28.95
C ALA A 40 16.38 5.16 30.44
N ILE A 41 15.15 5.20 30.96
CA ILE A 41 14.89 5.52 32.37
C ILE A 41 15.50 4.45 33.28
N HIS A 42 15.31 3.16 32.99
CA HIS A 42 15.90 2.06 33.74
C HIS A 42 17.43 2.17 33.81
N GLY A 43 18.08 2.39 32.64
CA GLY A 43 19.52 2.56 32.57
C GLY A 43 20.01 3.79 33.39
N LEU A 44 19.29 4.90 33.32
CA LEU A 44 19.60 6.12 34.08
C LEU A 44 19.45 5.87 35.58
N LEU A 45 18.35 5.26 36.01
CA LEU A 45 18.11 4.99 37.44
C LEU A 45 19.17 4.02 38.02
N ARG A 46 19.57 3.02 37.26
CA ARG A 46 20.68 2.12 37.64
C ARG A 46 22.01 2.86 37.72
N PHE A 47 22.29 3.73 36.74
CA PHE A 47 23.51 4.55 36.77
C PHE A 47 23.57 5.50 37.97
N LEU A 48 22.42 6.04 38.39
CA LEU A 48 22.28 6.89 39.57
C LEU A 48 22.30 6.12 40.92
N GLY A 49 22.47 4.77 40.90
CA GLY A 49 22.49 3.95 42.08
C GLY A 49 21.11 3.74 42.74
N LEU A 50 20.01 4.08 42.07
CA LEU A 50 18.64 3.94 42.56
C LEU A 50 18.06 2.52 42.36
N ALA A 51 18.90 1.50 42.32
CA ALA A 51 18.50 0.08 42.32
C ALA A 51 18.16 -0.38 43.75
N VAL A 52 17.25 0.35 44.40
CA VAL A 52 16.80 0.06 45.79
C VAL A 52 15.46 -0.68 45.70
N GLU A 53 15.26 -1.67 46.56
CA GLU A 53 13.99 -2.39 46.66
C GLU A 53 12.84 -1.46 47.05
N VAL A 54 11.65 -1.72 46.48
CA VAL A 54 10.45 -0.96 46.81
C VAL A 54 9.76 -1.57 48.02
N PRO A 55 9.80 -0.95 49.22
CA PRO A 55 9.38 -1.63 50.48
C PRO A 55 7.93 -2.13 50.45
N GLY A 56 7.01 -1.40 49.82
CA GLY A 56 5.60 -1.82 49.73
C GLY A 56 5.35 -2.98 48.77
N LEU A 57 6.15 -3.11 47.71
CA LEU A 57 6.10 -4.22 46.76
C LEU A 57 6.81 -5.47 47.33
N ALA A 58 7.87 -5.31 48.10
CA ALA A 58 8.57 -6.41 48.73
C ALA A 58 7.64 -7.24 49.63
N ALA A 59 6.81 -6.59 50.45
CA ALA A 59 5.84 -7.27 51.33
C ALA A 59 4.77 -8.05 50.55
N LEU A 60 4.28 -7.48 49.43
CA LEU A 60 3.35 -8.18 48.54
C LEU A 60 4.02 -9.36 47.81
N TRP A 61 5.31 -9.21 47.51
CA TRP A 61 6.13 -10.19 46.82
C TRP A 61 6.38 -11.43 47.69
N GLU A 62 6.40 -11.28 49.04
CA GLU A 62 6.51 -12.38 49.96
C GLU A 62 5.29 -13.33 49.95
N LEU A 63 4.16 -12.91 49.48
CA LEU A 63 2.95 -13.72 49.31
C LEU A 63 2.99 -14.65 48.09
N LEU A 64 3.96 -14.49 47.19
CA LEU A 64 4.11 -15.31 45.99
C LEU A 64 4.85 -16.64 46.29
N PRO A 65 4.72 -17.68 45.44
CA PRO A 65 5.35 -18.98 45.63
C PRO A 65 6.89 -18.91 45.74
N ALA A 66 7.49 -19.94 46.35
CA ALA A 66 8.92 -19.98 46.62
C ALA A 66 9.87 -19.92 45.40
N TRP A 67 9.35 -20.17 44.18
CA TRP A 67 10.10 -20.04 42.92
C TRP A 67 10.13 -18.62 42.36
N ARG A 68 9.56 -17.67 43.07
CA ARG A 68 9.49 -16.25 42.67
C ARG A 68 10.88 -15.64 42.47
N PRO A 69 11.01 -14.67 41.54
CA PRO A 69 12.21 -13.86 41.36
C PRO A 69 12.43 -12.91 42.55
N LEU A 70 13.57 -12.23 42.52
CA LEU A 70 13.85 -11.13 43.45
C LEU A 70 12.79 -10.02 43.30
N PRO A 71 12.46 -9.28 44.40
CA PRO A 71 11.50 -8.17 44.30
C PRO A 71 12.02 -7.10 43.35
N PRO A 72 11.12 -6.39 42.60
CA PRO A 72 11.53 -5.37 41.70
C PRO A 72 12.13 -4.16 42.41
N THR A 73 13.24 -3.67 41.89
CA THR A 73 13.86 -2.42 42.35
C THR A 73 13.13 -1.18 41.73
N VAL A 74 13.38 0.01 42.30
CA VAL A 74 12.86 1.26 41.74
C VAL A 74 13.27 1.42 40.28
N ALA A 75 14.47 0.96 39.92
CA ALA A 75 14.96 1.01 38.55
C ALA A 75 14.18 0.06 37.60
N ASP A 76 13.56 -0.99 38.09
CA ASP A 76 12.83 -1.97 37.29
C ASP A 76 11.35 -1.57 37.05
N LEU A 77 10.83 -0.59 37.79
CA LEU A 77 9.43 -0.15 37.68
C LEU A 77 9.03 0.29 36.25
N PRO A 78 9.85 1.07 35.53
CA PRO A 78 9.52 1.43 34.14
C PRO A 78 9.43 0.23 33.22
N LEU A 79 10.30 -0.78 33.40
CA LEU A 79 10.28 -2.01 32.61
C LEU A 79 9.03 -2.84 32.93
N LEU A 80 8.70 -3.00 34.22
CA LEU A 80 7.50 -3.71 34.66
C LEU A 80 6.22 -3.03 34.13
N ALA A 81 6.14 -1.71 34.20
CA ALA A 81 5.00 -0.97 33.67
C ALA A 81 4.82 -1.20 32.16
N MET A 82 5.88 -1.13 31.38
CA MET A 82 5.81 -1.38 29.94
C MET A 82 5.55 -2.86 29.60
N LEU A 83 6.07 -3.77 30.39
CA LEU A 83 5.80 -5.21 30.21
C LEU A 83 4.32 -5.52 30.50
N LEU A 84 3.72 -4.91 31.53
CA LEU A 84 2.31 -5.08 31.85
C LEU A 84 1.41 -4.41 30.79
N ILE A 85 1.67 -3.18 30.42
CA ILE A 85 0.80 -2.43 29.49
C ILE A 85 1.01 -2.93 28.05
N GLY A 86 2.23 -2.86 27.55
CA GLY A 86 2.57 -3.24 26.17
C GLY A 86 2.47 -4.76 25.97
N GLY A 87 2.96 -5.54 26.95
CA GLY A 87 2.87 -6.99 26.91
C GLY A 87 1.44 -7.51 26.94
N ALA A 88 0.55 -6.95 27.79
CA ALA A 88 -0.86 -7.35 27.84
C ALA A 88 -1.59 -7.09 26.49
N ILE A 89 -1.34 -5.96 25.86
CA ILE A 89 -1.93 -5.62 24.56
C ILE A 89 -1.49 -6.64 23.49
N LEU A 90 -0.17 -6.93 23.41
CA LEU A 90 0.38 -7.87 22.45
C LEU A 90 -0.07 -9.30 22.70
N VAL A 91 -0.10 -9.74 23.96
CA VAL A 91 -0.58 -11.08 24.33
C VAL A 91 -2.07 -11.23 24.03
N ALA A 92 -2.90 -10.21 24.29
CA ALA A 92 -4.32 -10.24 23.94
C ALA A 92 -4.53 -10.35 22.43
N GLU A 93 -3.73 -9.63 21.62
CA GLU A 93 -3.76 -9.74 20.14
C GLU A 93 -3.37 -11.15 19.68
N LEU A 94 -2.31 -11.73 20.27
CA LEU A 94 -1.86 -13.09 19.96
C LEU A 94 -2.89 -14.16 20.35
N LEU A 95 -3.53 -14.01 21.51
CA LEU A 95 -4.62 -14.91 21.93
C LEU A 95 -5.80 -14.84 20.95
N ALA A 96 -6.18 -13.64 20.49
CA ALA A 96 -7.22 -13.50 19.48
C ALA A 96 -6.85 -14.20 18.16
N GLN A 97 -5.59 -14.15 17.73
CA GLN A 97 -5.09 -14.86 16.54
C GLN A 97 -5.14 -16.38 16.72
N VAL A 98 -4.73 -16.89 17.88
CA VAL A 98 -4.80 -18.32 18.21
C VAL A 98 -6.25 -18.82 18.22
N MET A 99 -7.18 -18.04 18.80
CA MET A 99 -8.62 -18.37 18.77
C MET A 99 -9.19 -18.36 17.34
N ALA A 100 -8.63 -17.54 16.44
CA ALA A 100 -8.95 -17.56 15.02
C ALA A 100 -8.26 -18.69 14.22
N GLY A 101 -7.50 -19.57 14.88
CA GLY A 101 -6.79 -20.70 14.25
C GLY A 101 -5.51 -20.28 13.49
N VAL A 102 -5.01 -19.08 13.73
CA VAL A 102 -3.76 -18.58 13.11
C VAL A 102 -2.60 -18.82 14.06
N PHE A 103 -1.80 -19.83 13.75
CA PHE A 103 -0.60 -20.19 14.53
C PHE A 103 0.63 -19.63 13.79
N GLY A 104 1.25 -18.59 14.35
CA GLY A 104 2.47 -17.98 13.83
C GLY A 104 3.66 -18.07 14.78
N ALA A 105 4.84 -17.73 14.29
CA ALA A 105 6.06 -17.63 15.11
C ALA A 105 5.94 -16.59 16.25
N ASP A 106 5.02 -15.65 16.13
CA ASP A 106 4.74 -14.62 17.14
C ASP A 106 4.25 -15.23 18.47
N LEU A 107 3.69 -16.44 18.44
CA LEU A 107 3.23 -17.14 19.64
C LEU A 107 4.37 -17.39 20.64
N LEU A 108 5.58 -17.71 20.15
CA LEU A 108 6.76 -17.84 20.99
C LEU A 108 7.09 -16.56 21.75
N ALA A 109 6.96 -15.41 21.08
CA ALA A 109 7.15 -14.11 21.71
C ALA A 109 6.12 -13.86 22.81
N GLY A 110 4.85 -14.23 22.60
CA GLY A 110 3.80 -14.14 23.61
C GLY A 110 4.11 -15.01 24.85
N VAL A 111 4.52 -16.25 24.63
CA VAL A 111 4.93 -17.15 25.73
C VAL A 111 6.17 -16.61 26.45
N ALA A 112 7.15 -16.07 25.72
CA ALA A 112 8.35 -15.47 26.31
C ALA A 112 8.00 -14.23 27.16
N ILE A 113 7.07 -13.38 26.72
CA ILE A 113 6.58 -12.21 27.49
C ILE A 113 5.94 -12.66 28.80
N LEU A 114 5.04 -13.65 28.75
CA LEU A 114 4.38 -14.18 29.95
C LEU A 114 5.38 -14.85 30.90
N THR A 115 6.30 -15.65 30.35
CA THR A 115 7.32 -16.35 31.16
C THR A 115 8.28 -15.34 31.80
N SER A 116 8.70 -14.30 31.09
CA SER A 116 9.57 -13.28 31.65
C SER A 116 8.90 -12.48 32.78
N LEU A 117 7.59 -12.21 32.63
CA LEU A 117 6.79 -11.60 33.71
C LEU A 117 6.74 -12.47 34.95
N LEU A 118 6.50 -13.79 34.79
CA LEU A 118 6.42 -14.75 35.89
C LEU A 118 7.75 -14.96 36.58
N LEU A 119 8.86 -14.99 35.82
CA LEU A 119 10.20 -15.21 36.36
C LEU A 119 10.89 -13.94 36.84
N GLY A 120 10.31 -12.75 36.64
CA GLY A 120 10.90 -11.46 37.00
C GLY A 120 12.07 -11.00 36.12
N GLU A 121 12.20 -11.61 34.96
CA GLU A 121 13.18 -11.22 33.95
C GLU A 121 12.66 -10.06 33.12
N TRP A 122 12.44 -8.89 33.79
CA TRP A 122 11.75 -7.72 33.22
C TRP A 122 12.43 -7.21 31.96
N LEU A 123 13.76 -7.17 31.95
CA LEU A 123 14.55 -6.67 30.82
C LEU A 123 14.36 -7.57 29.59
N ALA A 124 14.42 -8.89 29.77
CA ALA A 124 14.22 -9.85 28.69
C ALA A 124 12.81 -9.70 28.08
N GLY A 125 11.78 -9.62 28.93
CA GLY A 125 10.39 -9.46 28.49
C GLY A 125 10.17 -8.17 27.71
N VAL A 126 10.69 -7.06 28.21
CA VAL A 126 10.55 -5.74 27.55
C VAL A 126 11.29 -5.71 26.20
N LEU A 127 12.45 -6.36 26.08
CA LEU A 127 13.15 -6.51 24.81
C LEU A 127 12.32 -7.30 23.80
N VAL A 128 11.64 -8.38 24.21
CA VAL A 128 10.72 -9.12 23.33
C VAL A 128 9.53 -8.25 22.90
N VAL A 129 8.94 -7.47 23.83
CA VAL A 129 7.87 -6.49 23.51
C VAL A 129 8.35 -5.47 22.48
N LEU A 130 9.56 -4.91 22.66
CA LEU A 130 10.15 -3.95 21.72
C LEU A 130 10.31 -4.57 20.32
N MET A 131 10.86 -5.77 20.25
CA MET A 131 11.13 -6.44 18.98
C MET A 131 9.84 -6.75 18.23
N LEU A 132 8.80 -7.22 18.94
CA LEU A 132 7.52 -7.54 18.34
C LEU A 132 6.76 -6.28 17.89
N SER A 133 6.62 -5.28 18.78
CA SER A 133 5.91 -4.03 18.46
C SER A 133 6.67 -3.19 17.44
N GLY A 134 7.99 -3.08 17.56
CA GLY A 134 8.85 -2.35 16.63
C GLY A 134 8.85 -2.99 15.25
N GLY A 135 8.92 -4.32 15.16
CA GLY A 135 8.81 -5.05 13.90
C GLY A 135 7.50 -4.78 13.17
N LYS A 136 6.36 -4.90 13.88
CA LYS A 136 5.03 -4.59 13.34
C LYS A 136 4.89 -3.12 12.91
N ALA A 137 5.43 -2.17 13.69
CA ALA A 137 5.39 -0.75 13.36
C ALA A 137 6.23 -0.42 12.11
N LEU A 138 7.43 -1.01 11.98
CA LEU A 138 8.28 -0.82 10.80
C LEU A 138 7.64 -1.42 9.53
N GLU A 139 7.05 -2.62 9.65
CA GLU A 139 6.33 -3.25 8.53
C GLU A 139 5.15 -2.38 8.05
N ALA A 140 4.33 -1.90 8.97
CA ALA A 140 3.20 -1.03 8.64
C ALA A 140 3.64 0.28 7.95
N ARG A 141 4.77 0.88 8.38
CA ARG A 141 5.35 2.06 7.70
C ARG A 141 5.85 1.75 6.30
N ALA A 142 6.44 0.56 6.07
CA ALA A 142 6.88 0.14 4.76
C ALA A 142 5.70 0.02 3.78
N VAL A 143 4.62 -0.64 4.21
CA VAL A 143 3.39 -0.83 3.42
C VAL A 143 2.70 0.51 3.15
N SER A 144 2.58 1.39 4.14
CA SER A 144 1.92 2.71 4.00
C SER A 144 2.60 3.60 2.96
N ARG A 145 3.94 3.59 2.88
CA ARG A 145 4.67 4.38 1.87
C ARG A 145 4.50 3.86 0.45
N ALA A 146 4.27 2.56 0.28
CA ALA A 146 4.04 1.97 -1.04
C ALA A 146 2.62 2.22 -1.57
N GLY A 147 1.60 2.30 -0.70
CA GLY A 147 0.18 2.41 -1.07
C GLY A 147 -0.28 3.81 -1.53
N SER A 148 0.49 4.89 -1.25
CA SER A 148 0.05 6.27 -1.50
C SER A 148 -0.19 6.62 -2.98
N VAL A 149 0.47 5.96 -3.92
CA VAL A 149 0.32 6.22 -5.37
C VAL A 149 -1.01 5.69 -5.91
N LEU A 150 -1.47 4.56 -5.40
CA LEU A 150 -2.75 3.95 -5.79
C LEU A 150 -3.95 4.73 -5.28
N GLU A 151 -3.85 5.22 -4.04
CA GLU A 151 -4.88 6.05 -3.45
C GLU A 151 -5.04 7.36 -4.23
N ALA A 152 -3.95 7.93 -4.74
CA ALA A 152 -3.98 9.10 -5.61
C ALA A 152 -4.68 8.84 -6.95
N LEU A 153 -4.51 7.65 -7.54
CA LEU A 153 -5.25 7.24 -8.74
C LEU A 153 -6.73 7.00 -8.44
N ALA A 154 -7.04 6.27 -7.37
CA ALA A 154 -8.42 5.99 -6.99
C ALA A 154 -9.24 7.25 -6.65
N ARG A 155 -8.60 8.30 -6.13
CA ARG A 155 -9.23 9.60 -5.82
C ARG A 155 -9.55 10.44 -7.06
N ARG A 156 -9.06 10.10 -8.25
CA ARG A 156 -9.35 10.84 -9.49
C ARG A 156 -10.73 10.54 -10.06
N MET A 157 -11.37 9.42 -9.70
CA MET A 157 -12.73 9.15 -10.19
C MET A 157 -13.72 10.10 -9.56
N PRO A 158 -14.61 10.73 -10.39
CA PRO A 158 -15.71 11.51 -9.88
C PRO A 158 -16.64 10.60 -9.05
N THR A 159 -17.15 11.15 -7.96
CA THR A 159 -18.15 10.47 -7.11
C THR A 159 -19.57 10.75 -7.57
N LEU A 160 -19.75 11.80 -8.37
CA LEU A 160 -21.02 12.26 -8.94
C LEU A 160 -20.97 12.18 -10.47
N ALA A 161 -22.12 12.04 -11.07
CA ALA A 161 -22.34 12.14 -12.51
C ALA A 161 -23.49 13.08 -12.79
N HIS A 162 -23.39 13.86 -13.87
CA HIS A 162 -24.40 14.83 -14.30
C HIS A 162 -25.38 14.17 -15.26
N ARG A 163 -26.43 13.52 -14.72
CA ARG A 163 -27.42 12.79 -15.51
C ARG A 163 -28.46 13.74 -16.13
N ARG A 164 -28.79 13.51 -17.40
CA ARG A 164 -29.85 14.25 -18.07
C ARG A 164 -31.22 13.65 -17.76
N GLU A 165 -32.10 14.45 -17.15
CA GLU A 165 -33.47 14.06 -16.80
C GLU A 165 -34.45 15.18 -17.18
N GLY A 166 -35.54 14.82 -17.87
CA GLY A 166 -36.68 15.70 -18.10
C GLY A 166 -36.36 17.08 -18.75
N GLY A 167 -35.25 17.18 -19.49
CA GLY A 167 -34.76 18.43 -20.12
C GLY A 167 -33.79 19.21 -19.23
N GLY A 168 -33.51 18.81 -18.02
CA GLY A 168 -32.50 19.36 -17.11
C GLY A 168 -31.29 18.42 -16.90
N ILE A 169 -30.38 18.86 -16.04
CA ILE A 169 -29.21 18.09 -15.58
C ILE A 169 -29.35 17.94 -14.07
N VAL A 170 -29.22 16.71 -13.58
CA VAL A 170 -29.29 16.36 -12.15
C VAL A 170 -28.02 15.65 -11.74
N ASP A 171 -27.45 16.08 -10.62
CA ASP A 171 -26.28 15.42 -10.03
C ASP A 171 -26.73 14.17 -9.30
N VAL A 172 -26.21 13.03 -9.71
CA VAL A 172 -26.49 11.73 -9.09
C VAL A 172 -25.20 11.06 -8.67
N PRO A 173 -25.21 10.26 -7.59
CA PRO A 173 -24.10 9.39 -7.25
C PRO A 173 -23.71 8.52 -8.45
N LEU A 174 -22.42 8.40 -8.75
CA LEU A 174 -21.94 7.61 -9.87
C LEU A 174 -22.44 6.15 -9.84
N ALA A 175 -22.64 5.60 -8.66
CA ALA A 175 -23.16 4.24 -8.46
C ALA A 175 -24.63 4.06 -8.92
N GLU A 176 -25.38 5.14 -9.08
CA GLU A 176 -26.78 5.12 -9.51
C GLU A 176 -26.96 5.24 -11.02
N VAL A 177 -25.86 5.47 -11.76
CA VAL A 177 -25.90 5.57 -13.23
C VAL A 177 -26.11 4.17 -13.81
N ALA A 178 -27.21 4.01 -14.56
CA ALA A 178 -27.56 2.77 -15.25
C ALA A 178 -27.11 2.78 -16.70
N VAL A 179 -27.09 1.58 -17.32
CA VAL A 179 -26.84 1.44 -18.76
C VAL A 179 -27.97 2.10 -19.53
N GLY A 180 -27.62 2.95 -20.48
CA GLY A 180 -28.57 3.73 -21.30
C GLY A 180 -28.81 5.14 -20.79
N ASP A 181 -28.44 5.47 -19.54
CA ASP A 181 -28.49 6.85 -19.04
C ASP A 181 -27.61 7.77 -19.87
N VAL A 182 -28.07 9.00 -20.07
CA VAL A 182 -27.29 10.04 -20.72
C VAL A 182 -26.64 10.91 -19.65
N VAL A 183 -25.31 10.96 -19.67
CA VAL A 183 -24.49 11.73 -18.74
C VAL A 183 -23.83 12.88 -19.49
N VAL A 184 -23.90 14.09 -18.94
CA VAL A 184 -23.21 15.27 -19.45
C VAL A 184 -21.83 15.34 -18.80
N VAL A 185 -20.79 15.50 -19.61
CA VAL A 185 -19.41 15.72 -19.15
C VAL A 185 -19.00 17.11 -19.54
N PHE A 186 -18.81 17.97 -18.56
CA PHE A 186 -18.43 19.37 -18.79
C PHE A 186 -16.95 19.51 -19.21
N PRO A 187 -16.54 20.67 -19.72
CA PRO A 187 -15.14 20.92 -20.03
C PRO A 187 -14.22 20.66 -18.83
N HIS A 188 -13.10 19.98 -19.10
CA HIS A 188 -12.06 19.61 -18.11
C HIS A 188 -12.49 18.62 -17.03
N GLU A 189 -13.69 18.06 -17.12
CA GLU A 189 -14.13 17.00 -16.22
C GLU A 189 -13.67 15.64 -16.70
N ILE A 190 -13.60 14.73 -15.75
CA ILE A 190 -13.29 13.31 -15.99
C ILE A 190 -14.57 12.59 -16.37
N CYS A 191 -14.54 11.88 -17.50
CA CYS A 191 -15.65 11.06 -17.95
C CYS A 191 -15.96 9.94 -16.92
N PRO A 192 -17.17 9.91 -16.35
CA PRO A 192 -17.50 8.97 -15.29
C PRO A 192 -17.85 7.56 -15.78
N VAL A 193 -18.19 7.38 -17.05
CA VAL A 193 -18.71 6.14 -17.62
C VAL A 193 -18.05 5.77 -18.94
N ASP A 194 -18.00 4.47 -19.25
CA ASP A 194 -17.74 4.00 -20.61
C ASP A 194 -19.03 4.16 -21.41
N GLY A 195 -18.96 4.75 -22.62
CA GLY A 195 -20.16 4.99 -23.41
C GLY A 195 -19.89 5.45 -24.83
N GLU A 196 -20.91 6.03 -25.43
CA GLU A 196 -20.90 6.61 -26.77
C GLU A 196 -21.43 8.03 -26.73
N VAL A 197 -20.79 8.94 -27.44
CA VAL A 197 -21.26 10.32 -27.55
C VAL A 197 -22.58 10.36 -28.30
N VAL A 198 -23.60 10.97 -27.71
CA VAL A 198 -24.92 11.18 -28.34
C VAL A 198 -25.12 12.59 -28.82
N ALA A 199 -24.47 13.58 -28.17
CA ALA A 199 -24.50 14.97 -28.57
C ALA A 199 -23.20 15.70 -28.16
N GLY A 200 -22.89 16.77 -28.88
CA GLY A 200 -21.68 17.56 -28.66
C GLY A 200 -20.51 17.16 -29.56
N HIS A 201 -19.53 18.04 -29.64
CA HIS A 201 -18.26 17.83 -30.35
C HIS A 201 -17.13 18.36 -29.47
N GLY A 202 -16.03 17.64 -29.40
CA GLY A 202 -14.90 18.05 -28.61
C GLY A 202 -13.72 17.11 -28.75
N THR A 203 -12.79 17.23 -27.83
CA THR A 203 -11.63 16.32 -27.71
C THR A 203 -11.62 15.67 -26.32
N MET A 204 -11.11 14.47 -26.22
CA MET A 204 -10.83 13.84 -24.92
C MET A 204 -9.39 13.40 -24.84
N ASP A 205 -8.78 13.64 -23.69
CA ASP A 205 -7.47 13.14 -23.34
C ASP A 205 -7.62 11.74 -22.68
N GLU A 206 -7.24 10.72 -23.43
CA GLU A 206 -7.25 9.31 -23.00
C GLU A 206 -5.84 8.82 -22.65
N SER A 207 -4.84 9.70 -22.56
CA SER A 207 -3.43 9.36 -22.37
C SER A 207 -3.17 8.51 -21.11
N TYR A 208 -3.91 8.74 -20.03
CA TYR A 208 -3.83 7.96 -18.80
C TYR A 208 -4.30 6.50 -18.95
N LEU A 209 -5.10 6.22 -19.99
CA LEU A 209 -5.66 4.89 -20.22
C LEU A 209 -4.95 4.16 -21.36
N THR A 210 -4.54 4.91 -22.39
CA THR A 210 -3.97 4.37 -23.63
C THR A 210 -2.46 4.54 -23.69
N GLY A 211 -1.89 5.50 -22.93
CA GLY A 211 -0.50 5.90 -23.00
C GLY A 211 -0.19 6.82 -24.22
N GLU A 212 -1.16 7.07 -25.10
CA GLU A 212 -0.95 7.92 -26.29
C GLU A 212 -1.18 9.40 -25.94
N PRO A 213 -0.25 10.31 -26.28
CA PRO A 213 -0.30 11.71 -25.85
C PRO A 213 -1.27 12.59 -26.64
N TRP A 214 -2.07 12.01 -27.52
CA TRP A 214 -2.99 12.77 -28.37
C TRP A 214 -4.37 12.87 -27.77
N GLN A 215 -4.96 14.04 -27.98
CA GLN A 215 -6.38 14.24 -27.72
C GLN A 215 -7.21 13.60 -28.86
N MET A 216 -8.08 12.68 -28.46
CA MET A 216 -8.98 12.01 -29.39
C MET A 216 -10.18 12.87 -29.71
N GLN A 217 -10.46 13.08 -30.99
CA GLN A 217 -11.67 13.78 -31.46
C GLN A 217 -12.92 12.97 -31.10
N LYS A 218 -13.90 13.61 -30.50
CA LYS A 218 -15.19 13.05 -30.11
C LYS A 218 -16.34 13.76 -30.79
N ALA A 219 -17.18 12.96 -31.41
CA ALA A 219 -18.41 13.40 -32.12
C ALA A 219 -19.51 12.34 -31.87
N PRO A 220 -20.77 12.64 -32.15
CA PRO A 220 -21.85 11.65 -32.04
C PRO A 220 -21.51 10.33 -32.75
N GLY A 221 -21.71 9.19 -32.04
CA GLY A 221 -21.35 7.85 -32.52
C GLY A 221 -19.94 7.39 -32.14
N VAL A 222 -19.09 8.24 -31.56
CA VAL A 222 -17.75 7.87 -31.15
C VAL A 222 -17.75 7.35 -29.71
N ALA A 223 -17.06 6.24 -29.46
CA ALA A 223 -16.90 5.68 -28.13
C ALA A 223 -16.02 6.54 -27.24
N VAL A 224 -16.34 6.56 -25.94
CA VAL A 224 -15.57 7.23 -24.89
C VAL A 224 -15.27 6.27 -23.76
N LEU A 225 -14.16 6.50 -23.07
CA LEU A 225 -13.69 5.70 -21.97
C LEU A 225 -13.85 6.44 -20.63
N SER A 226 -14.31 5.74 -19.60
CA SER A 226 -14.30 6.25 -18.25
C SER A 226 -12.86 6.57 -17.81
N GLY A 227 -12.68 7.69 -17.10
CA GLY A 227 -11.36 8.17 -16.70
C GLY A 227 -10.66 9.09 -17.72
N ALA A 228 -11.19 9.26 -18.94
CA ALA A 228 -10.72 10.23 -19.90
C ALA A 228 -11.08 11.67 -19.47
N ILE A 229 -10.21 12.64 -19.72
CA ILE A 229 -10.45 14.05 -19.39
C ILE A 229 -11.06 14.74 -20.61
N ASN A 230 -12.24 15.34 -20.43
CA ASN A 230 -12.90 16.10 -21.49
C ASN A 230 -12.14 17.41 -21.81
N GLY A 231 -12.10 17.77 -23.07
CA GLY A 231 -11.49 19.02 -23.55
C GLY A 231 -12.38 20.25 -23.29
N GLN A 232 -12.57 21.08 -24.31
CA GLN A 232 -13.24 22.38 -24.17
C GLN A 232 -14.76 22.35 -24.42
N GLY A 233 -15.29 21.30 -25.05
CA GLY A 233 -16.72 21.17 -25.37
C GLY A 233 -17.45 20.27 -24.38
N ALA A 234 -18.68 20.61 -23.99
CA ALA A 234 -19.51 19.67 -23.24
C ALA A 234 -19.96 18.51 -24.15
N LEU A 235 -19.92 17.30 -23.62
CA LEU A 235 -20.32 16.09 -24.34
C LEU A 235 -21.45 15.40 -23.59
N GLU A 236 -22.46 14.93 -24.31
CA GLU A 236 -23.49 14.04 -23.79
C GLU A 236 -23.14 12.61 -24.17
N ILE A 237 -23.04 11.74 -23.18
CA ILE A 237 -22.55 10.38 -23.33
C ILE A 237 -23.62 9.43 -22.85
N ARG A 238 -24.01 8.47 -23.68
CA ARG A 238 -24.89 7.38 -23.27
C ARG A 238 -24.04 6.28 -22.65
N ALA A 239 -24.30 5.97 -21.38
CA ALA A 239 -23.59 4.93 -20.64
C ALA A 239 -23.82 3.55 -21.28
N ALA A 240 -22.74 2.89 -21.67
CA ALA A 240 -22.76 1.52 -22.22
C ALA A 240 -22.59 0.46 -21.12
N ARG A 241 -22.08 0.87 -19.96
CA ARG A 241 -21.84 -0.01 -18.80
C ARG A 241 -22.17 0.72 -17.51
N VAL A 242 -22.54 -0.04 -16.48
CA VAL A 242 -22.64 0.51 -15.11
C VAL A 242 -21.26 0.94 -14.62
N ALA A 243 -21.21 1.93 -13.74
CA ALA A 243 -19.96 2.54 -13.27
C ALA A 243 -18.99 1.52 -12.66
N GLY A 244 -19.49 0.51 -11.92
CA GLY A 244 -18.69 -0.55 -11.33
C GLY A 244 -18.02 -1.49 -12.33
N ASP A 245 -18.57 -1.62 -13.56
CA ASP A 245 -18.04 -2.45 -14.65
C ASP A 245 -17.24 -1.64 -15.68
N SER A 246 -17.02 -0.35 -15.42
CA SER A 246 -16.24 0.52 -16.30
C SER A 246 -14.79 0.06 -16.40
N ARG A 247 -14.10 0.43 -17.49
CA ARG A 247 -12.66 0.11 -17.67
C ARG A 247 -11.82 0.59 -16.51
N TYR A 248 -12.10 1.80 -16.04
CA TYR A 248 -11.37 2.37 -14.93
C TYR A 248 -11.64 1.63 -13.61
N ALA A 249 -12.90 1.28 -13.32
CA ALA A 249 -13.26 0.48 -12.13
C ALA A 249 -12.53 -0.86 -12.12
N ARG A 250 -12.44 -1.56 -13.26
CA ARG A 250 -11.69 -2.81 -13.39
C ARG A 250 -10.19 -2.64 -13.14
N ILE A 251 -9.59 -1.55 -13.62
CA ILE A 251 -8.19 -1.23 -13.33
C ILE A 251 -8.01 -1.06 -11.82
N VAL A 252 -8.85 -0.27 -11.16
CA VAL A 252 -8.80 -0.06 -9.72
C VAL A 252 -9.01 -1.36 -8.95
N ASP A 253 -9.93 -2.23 -9.38
CA ASP A 253 -10.22 -3.52 -8.73
C ASP A 253 -9.06 -4.51 -8.86
N VAL A 254 -8.48 -4.64 -10.06
CA VAL A 254 -7.24 -5.43 -10.27
C VAL A 254 -6.10 -4.91 -9.40
N LEU A 255 -6.02 -3.60 -9.24
CA LEU A 255 -5.04 -2.96 -8.39
C LEU A 255 -5.26 -3.30 -6.92
N ARG A 256 -6.50 -3.20 -6.42
CA ARG A 256 -6.88 -3.53 -5.03
C ARG A 256 -6.69 -5.03 -4.73
N SER A 257 -7.14 -5.89 -5.60
CA SER A 257 -7.00 -7.35 -5.43
C SER A 257 -5.53 -7.81 -5.43
N SER A 258 -4.63 -7.04 -6.04
CA SER A 258 -3.19 -7.28 -5.98
C SER A 258 -2.58 -6.92 -4.63
N GLU A 259 -3.12 -5.92 -3.92
CA GLU A 259 -2.65 -5.50 -2.59
C GLU A 259 -3.00 -6.51 -1.49
N GLU A 260 -4.12 -7.23 -1.63
CA GLU A 260 -4.56 -8.22 -0.64
C GLU A 260 -3.71 -9.50 -0.62
N ARG A 261 -2.87 -9.71 -1.62
CA ARG A 261 -2.02 -10.92 -1.72
C ARG A 261 -0.80 -10.81 -0.80
N ARG A 262 -0.86 -11.48 0.35
CA ARG A 262 0.28 -11.61 1.28
C ARG A 262 1.52 -12.17 0.58
N PRO A 263 2.72 -11.61 0.84
CA PRO A 263 3.99 -12.12 0.32
C PRO A 263 4.19 -13.61 0.59
N ARG A 264 4.82 -14.33 -0.34
CA ARG A 264 5.05 -15.79 -0.20
C ARG A 264 5.97 -16.11 0.98
N LEU A 265 7.00 -15.30 1.22
CA LEU A 265 7.92 -15.46 2.35
C LEU A 265 7.18 -15.38 3.69
N ARG A 266 6.20 -14.49 3.81
CA ARG A 266 5.38 -14.41 5.03
C ARG A 266 4.54 -15.69 5.23
N ARG A 267 3.94 -16.24 4.18
CA ARG A 267 3.20 -17.52 4.28
C ARG A 267 4.10 -18.70 4.60
N LEU A 268 5.33 -18.72 4.09
CA LEU A 268 6.34 -19.71 4.45
C LEU A 268 6.77 -19.55 5.92
N ALA A 269 7.01 -18.33 6.38
CA ALA A 269 7.31 -18.05 7.77
C ALA A 269 6.16 -18.46 8.70
N ASP A 270 4.92 -18.19 8.32
CA ASP A 270 3.73 -18.60 9.08
C ASP A 270 3.60 -20.15 9.12
N SER A 271 3.82 -20.85 8.01
CA SER A 271 3.74 -22.31 7.94
C SER A 271 4.91 -23.00 8.67
N LEU A 272 6.11 -22.46 8.55
CA LEU A 272 7.27 -22.92 9.32
C LEU A 272 7.09 -22.62 10.81
N GLY A 273 6.50 -21.49 11.16
CA GLY A 273 6.17 -21.11 12.53
C GLY A 273 5.23 -22.10 13.21
N ALA A 274 4.29 -22.67 12.48
CA ALA A 274 3.37 -23.67 13.01
C ALA A 274 4.08 -24.96 13.47
N LEU A 275 5.17 -25.37 12.81
CA LEU A 275 5.99 -26.53 13.22
C LEU A 275 7.09 -26.12 14.19
N TYR A 276 7.69 -24.96 13.98
CA TYR A 276 8.81 -24.46 14.78
C TYR A 276 8.40 -24.13 16.22
N THR A 277 7.21 -23.54 16.41
CA THR A 277 6.69 -23.15 17.73
C THR A 277 6.60 -24.34 18.71
N PRO A 278 5.92 -25.46 18.38
CA PRO A 278 5.87 -26.60 19.30
C PRO A 278 7.25 -27.26 19.53
N LEU A 279 8.13 -27.26 18.51
CA LEU A 279 9.47 -27.76 18.64
C LEU A 279 10.30 -26.91 19.65
N ALA A 280 10.24 -25.57 19.47
CA ALA A 280 10.94 -24.65 20.38
C ALA A 280 10.43 -24.76 21.83
N LEU A 281 9.11 -24.90 22.01
CA LEU A 281 8.50 -25.13 23.33
C LEU A 281 8.97 -26.48 23.96
N ALA A 282 9.04 -27.53 23.15
CA ALA A 282 9.54 -28.84 23.62
C ALA A 282 11.00 -28.76 24.04
N VAL A 283 11.87 -28.11 23.28
CA VAL A 283 13.29 -27.90 23.61
C VAL A 283 13.42 -27.04 24.88
N ALA A 284 12.63 -25.96 24.99
CA ALA A 284 12.61 -25.11 26.17
C ALA A 284 12.17 -25.89 27.42
N GLY A 285 11.11 -26.70 27.30
CA GLY A 285 10.64 -27.57 28.37
C GLY A 285 11.68 -28.62 28.78
N ALA A 286 12.36 -29.25 27.82
CA ALA A 286 13.44 -30.19 28.08
C ALA A 286 14.64 -29.53 28.79
N ALA A 287 15.01 -28.32 28.36
CA ALA A 287 16.07 -27.52 28.98
C ALA A 287 15.75 -27.22 30.47
N TRP A 288 14.51 -26.82 30.74
CA TRP A 288 14.04 -26.63 32.11
C TRP A 288 14.07 -27.93 32.92
N TRP A 289 13.52 -29.03 32.39
CA TRP A 289 13.44 -30.31 33.08
C TRP A 289 14.82 -30.88 33.44
N VAL A 290 15.77 -30.78 32.49
CA VAL A 290 17.14 -31.28 32.70
C VAL A 290 17.94 -30.42 33.68
N SER A 291 17.77 -29.08 33.61
CA SER A 291 18.55 -28.17 34.47
C SER A 291 17.92 -27.90 35.83
N GLY A 292 16.61 -28.11 36.00
CA GLY A 292 15.86 -27.67 37.17
C GLY A 292 15.64 -26.17 37.29
N GLU A 293 16.16 -25.36 36.34
CA GLU A 293 16.12 -23.88 36.35
C GLU A 293 15.10 -23.35 35.34
N ALA A 294 14.05 -22.72 35.83
CA ALA A 294 12.99 -22.14 34.95
C ALA A 294 13.50 -21.02 34.01
N THR A 295 14.59 -20.34 34.41
CA THR A 295 15.26 -19.33 33.57
C THR A 295 15.82 -19.92 32.28
N ARG A 296 16.17 -21.19 32.24
CA ARG A 296 16.61 -21.90 31.03
C ARG A 296 15.50 -22.05 30.02
N PHE A 297 14.26 -22.25 30.48
CA PHE A 297 13.09 -22.25 29.60
C PHE A 297 12.95 -20.90 28.87
N LEU A 298 13.01 -19.80 29.64
CA LEU A 298 12.96 -18.45 29.06
C LEU A 298 14.12 -18.17 28.11
N ALA A 299 15.35 -18.56 28.49
CA ALA A 299 16.53 -18.35 27.64
C ALA A 299 16.38 -19.02 26.26
N VAL A 300 15.91 -20.29 26.25
CA VAL A 300 15.62 -20.98 24.99
C VAL A 300 14.55 -20.30 24.20
N LEU A 301 13.45 -19.85 24.83
CA LEU A 301 12.38 -19.13 24.12
C LEU A 301 12.88 -17.83 23.50
N VAL A 302 13.64 -17.00 24.23
CA VAL A 302 14.16 -15.73 23.73
C VAL A 302 15.09 -15.94 22.53
N VAL A 303 15.97 -16.96 22.58
CA VAL A 303 16.85 -17.31 21.45
C VAL A 303 16.06 -17.90 20.29
N ALA A 304 15.02 -18.66 20.56
CA ALA A 304 14.17 -19.28 19.55
C ALA A 304 13.20 -18.28 18.90
N THR A 305 12.93 -17.11 19.50
CA THR A 305 12.07 -16.12 18.84
C THR A 305 12.73 -15.59 17.57
N PRO A 306 12.04 -15.59 16.41
CA PRO A 306 12.61 -15.13 15.14
C PRO A 306 12.64 -13.59 15.04
N CYS A 307 12.91 -12.91 16.16
CA CYS A 307 12.91 -11.45 16.26
C CYS A 307 13.83 -10.73 15.24
N PRO A 308 15.05 -11.21 14.93
CA PRO A 308 15.87 -10.60 13.90
C PRO A 308 15.21 -10.63 12.52
N LEU A 309 14.43 -11.67 12.24
CA LEU A 309 13.70 -11.79 10.96
C LEU A 309 12.54 -10.81 10.89
N LEU A 310 11.82 -10.60 12.01
CA LEU A 310 10.70 -9.68 12.12
C LEU A 310 11.12 -8.21 11.87
N ILE A 311 12.35 -7.86 12.21
CA ILE A 311 12.90 -6.51 11.97
C ILE A 311 13.67 -6.46 10.64
N GLY A 312 14.45 -7.50 10.33
CA GLY A 312 15.35 -7.51 9.16
C GLY A 312 14.60 -7.41 7.82
N ILE A 313 13.49 -8.13 7.69
CA ILE A 313 12.69 -8.10 6.45
C ILE A 313 12.11 -6.70 6.17
N PRO A 314 11.37 -6.05 7.11
CA PRO A 314 10.88 -4.70 6.89
C PRO A 314 11.98 -3.68 6.60
N VAL A 315 13.10 -3.73 7.31
CA VAL A 315 14.23 -2.81 7.10
C VAL A 315 14.84 -3.00 5.70
N ALA A 316 15.03 -4.24 5.25
CA ALA A 316 15.54 -4.54 3.91
C ALA A 316 14.58 -4.04 2.82
N ILE A 317 13.27 -4.25 3.00
CA ILE A 317 12.23 -3.77 2.07
C ILE A 317 12.21 -2.23 2.02
N ILE A 318 12.21 -1.55 3.17
CA ILE A 318 12.24 -0.08 3.23
C ILE A 318 13.49 0.46 2.55
N GLY A 319 14.65 -0.17 2.78
CA GLY A 319 15.92 0.18 2.15
C GLY A 319 15.85 0.03 0.63
N ALA A 320 15.35 -1.10 0.14
CA ALA A 320 15.19 -1.37 -1.28
C ALA A 320 14.22 -0.40 -1.97
N VAL A 321 13.04 -0.14 -1.36
CA VAL A 321 12.05 0.82 -1.86
C VAL A 321 12.64 2.23 -1.90
N SER A 322 13.35 2.65 -0.84
CA SER A 322 14.00 3.97 -0.78
C SER A 322 15.09 4.13 -1.84
N LEU A 323 15.90 3.09 -2.06
CA LEU A 323 16.94 3.10 -3.09
C LEU A 323 16.35 3.17 -4.50
N ALA A 324 15.28 2.41 -4.77
CA ALA A 324 14.55 2.45 -6.04
C ALA A 324 13.94 3.83 -6.28
N ALA A 325 13.29 4.42 -5.29
CA ALA A 325 12.68 5.75 -5.37
C ALA A 325 13.69 6.84 -5.70
N ARG A 326 14.92 6.78 -5.15
CA ARG A 326 16.02 7.71 -5.48
C ARG A 326 16.44 7.62 -6.94
N ARG A 327 16.16 6.51 -7.62
CA ARG A 327 16.43 6.28 -9.05
C ARG A 327 15.19 6.50 -9.93
N GLY A 328 14.14 7.11 -9.39
CA GLY A 328 12.88 7.35 -10.11
C GLY A 328 12.01 6.09 -10.30
N ILE A 329 12.35 4.98 -9.64
CA ILE A 329 11.58 3.72 -9.72
C ILE A 329 10.61 3.66 -8.55
N VAL A 330 9.31 3.71 -8.85
CA VAL A 330 8.26 3.57 -7.84
C VAL A 330 7.89 2.11 -7.69
N ILE A 331 8.13 1.55 -6.50
CA ILE A 331 7.72 0.19 -6.15
C ILE A 331 6.36 0.28 -5.45
N ARG A 332 5.36 -0.26 -6.10
CA ARG A 332 3.97 -0.23 -5.67
C ARG A 332 3.67 -1.23 -4.55
N ASP A 333 4.18 -2.45 -4.70
CA ASP A 333 3.98 -3.55 -3.76
C ASP A 333 5.33 -4.14 -3.38
N PRO A 334 5.71 -4.12 -2.08
CA PRO A 334 6.94 -4.73 -1.61
C PRO A 334 7.09 -6.22 -1.95
N ALA A 335 5.97 -6.96 -2.06
CA ALA A 335 5.99 -8.36 -2.44
C ALA A 335 6.53 -8.61 -3.87
N ILE A 336 6.54 -7.58 -4.72
CA ILE A 336 7.13 -7.64 -6.05
C ILE A 336 8.65 -7.83 -5.97
N LEU A 337 9.30 -7.20 -4.97
CA LEU A 337 10.75 -7.33 -4.77
C LEU A 337 11.18 -8.78 -4.53
N GLU A 338 10.38 -9.54 -3.77
CA GLU A 338 10.64 -10.96 -3.51
C GLU A 338 10.53 -11.81 -4.78
N ARG A 339 9.64 -11.41 -5.70
CA ARG A 339 9.37 -12.16 -6.93
C ARG A 339 10.29 -11.78 -8.08
N LEU A 340 10.94 -10.62 -8.01
CA LEU A 340 11.75 -10.07 -9.09
C LEU A 340 12.84 -11.06 -9.54
N ALA A 341 13.52 -11.70 -8.58
CA ALA A 341 14.57 -12.69 -8.88
C ALA A 341 14.05 -13.96 -9.60
N THR A 342 12.74 -14.23 -9.57
CA THR A 342 12.11 -15.39 -10.22
C THR A 342 11.48 -15.05 -11.57
N CYS A 343 11.51 -13.80 -12.00
CA CYS A 343 10.97 -13.35 -13.27
C CYS A 343 11.79 -13.93 -14.43
N ARG A 344 11.11 -14.52 -15.42
CA ARG A 344 11.69 -15.08 -16.65
C ARG A 344 11.20 -14.38 -17.91
N THR A 345 10.16 -13.56 -17.79
CA THR A 345 9.53 -12.84 -18.90
C THR A 345 9.43 -11.38 -18.53
N GLY A 346 9.90 -10.49 -19.40
CA GLY A 346 9.74 -9.05 -19.31
C GLY A 346 8.71 -8.58 -20.33
N ILE A 347 7.79 -7.70 -19.88
CA ILE A 347 6.84 -7.00 -20.74
C ILE A 347 7.17 -5.53 -20.63
N PHE A 348 7.45 -4.91 -21.76
CA PHE A 348 7.84 -3.49 -21.82
C PHE A 348 6.71 -2.69 -22.45
N ASP A 349 6.30 -1.63 -21.80
CA ASP A 349 5.41 -0.65 -22.41
C ASP A 349 6.14 0.08 -23.55
N LYS A 350 5.41 0.43 -24.62
CA LYS A 350 5.98 1.13 -25.77
C LYS A 350 6.16 2.61 -25.46
N THR A 351 5.06 3.28 -25.12
CA THR A 351 5.00 4.73 -25.07
C THR A 351 5.53 5.27 -23.73
N GLY A 352 6.53 6.14 -23.78
CA GLY A 352 7.20 6.68 -22.57
C GLY A 352 8.15 5.70 -21.87
N THR A 353 8.26 4.44 -22.34
CA THR A 353 9.19 3.41 -21.83
C THR A 353 10.25 3.06 -22.86
N LEU A 354 9.83 2.51 -24.01
CA LEU A 354 10.73 2.23 -25.15
C LEU A 354 10.90 3.46 -26.06
N THR A 355 9.98 4.41 -25.99
CA THR A 355 10.03 5.67 -26.71
C THR A 355 10.03 6.83 -25.72
N TYR A 356 10.56 7.97 -26.12
CA TYR A 356 10.56 9.20 -25.29
C TYR A 356 9.22 9.90 -25.22
N GLY A 357 8.17 9.43 -25.94
CA GLY A 357 6.86 10.04 -25.99
C GLY A 357 6.82 11.39 -26.73
N THR A 358 7.93 11.83 -27.29
CA THR A 358 8.06 13.03 -28.11
C THR A 358 8.30 12.63 -29.56
N PRO A 359 7.41 13.01 -30.49
CA PRO A 359 7.62 12.78 -31.91
C PRO A 359 8.87 13.54 -32.42
N HIS A 360 9.63 12.89 -33.28
CA HIS A 360 10.73 13.50 -34.04
C HIS A 360 10.55 13.25 -35.52
N LEU A 361 10.84 14.26 -36.35
CA LEU A 361 10.88 14.08 -37.78
C LEU A 361 12.11 13.25 -38.15
N THR A 362 11.90 12.07 -38.73
CA THR A 362 12.98 11.14 -39.10
C THR A 362 13.41 11.32 -40.55
N GLU A 363 12.47 11.59 -41.46
CA GLU A 363 12.76 11.68 -42.87
C GLU A 363 11.74 12.56 -43.59
N VAL A 364 12.17 13.27 -44.62
CA VAL A 364 11.33 13.99 -45.58
C VAL A 364 11.57 13.40 -46.97
N ILE A 365 10.52 12.86 -47.60
CA ILE A 365 10.57 12.27 -48.95
C ILE A 365 9.92 13.24 -49.92
N ALA A 366 10.71 13.89 -50.76
CA ALA A 366 10.22 14.80 -51.81
C ALA A 366 9.78 13.99 -53.03
N LEU A 367 8.50 13.98 -53.37
CA LEU A 367 7.94 13.25 -54.51
C LEU A 367 7.89 14.09 -55.82
N GLY A 368 8.39 15.30 -55.82
CA GLY A 368 8.32 16.21 -56.97
C GLY A 368 9.62 16.98 -57.21
N LYS A 369 9.46 18.19 -57.83
CA LYS A 369 10.61 19.06 -58.14
C LYS A 369 10.96 20.05 -57.04
N ILE A 370 10.17 20.07 -55.94
CA ILE A 370 10.40 20.97 -54.81
C ILE A 370 11.47 20.36 -53.95
N ASP A 371 12.44 21.17 -53.55
CA ASP A 371 13.51 20.71 -52.67
C ASP A 371 13.02 20.31 -51.28
N ARG A 372 13.71 19.37 -50.67
CA ARG A 372 13.38 18.82 -49.34
C ARG A 372 13.27 19.92 -48.28
N ASP A 373 14.23 20.85 -48.26
CA ASP A 373 14.28 21.91 -47.27
C ASP A 373 13.15 22.92 -47.45
N GLU A 374 12.76 23.19 -48.72
CA GLU A 374 11.62 24.04 -49.05
C GLU A 374 10.29 23.39 -48.63
N ILE A 375 10.10 22.09 -48.87
CA ILE A 375 8.93 21.32 -48.37
C ILE A 375 8.83 21.43 -46.87
N LEU A 376 9.96 21.23 -46.16
CA LEU A 376 9.97 21.30 -44.73
C LEU A 376 9.66 22.68 -44.18
N ARG A 377 10.16 23.75 -44.79
CA ARG A 377 9.84 25.14 -44.43
C ARG A 377 8.37 25.47 -44.64
N LEU A 378 7.79 25.05 -45.77
CA LEU A 378 6.36 25.23 -46.04
C LEU A 378 5.48 24.47 -45.04
N ALA A 379 5.83 23.24 -44.77
CA ALA A 379 5.12 22.42 -43.76
C ALA A 379 5.20 23.05 -42.38
N ALA A 380 6.37 23.50 -41.96
CA ALA A 380 6.57 24.12 -40.64
C ALA A 380 5.81 25.47 -40.56
N SER A 381 5.71 26.23 -41.64
CA SER A 381 4.93 27.46 -41.69
C SER A 381 3.45 27.20 -41.46
N LEU A 382 2.89 26.16 -42.08
CA LEU A 382 1.51 25.73 -41.88
C LEU A 382 1.26 25.24 -40.46
N GLU A 383 2.22 24.51 -39.88
CA GLU A 383 2.11 23.93 -38.54
C GLU A 383 2.46 24.92 -37.42
N ALA A 384 3.00 26.10 -37.72
CA ALA A 384 3.43 27.09 -36.72
C ALA A 384 2.31 27.51 -35.74
N TYR A 385 1.07 27.46 -36.18
CA TYR A 385 -0.12 27.80 -35.39
C TYR A 385 -0.87 26.55 -34.89
N SER A 386 -0.39 25.36 -35.21
CA SER A 386 -1.00 24.09 -34.80
C SER A 386 -0.60 23.71 -33.37
N LYS A 387 -1.58 23.29 -32.58
CA LYS A 387 -1.34 22.70 -31.24
C LYS A 387 -1.19 21.19 -31.29
N HIS A 388 -1.14 20.59 -32.46
CA HIS A 388 -0.96 19.15 -32.60
C HIS A 388 0.44 18.75 -32.17
N PRO A 389 0.62 17.64 -31.41
CA PRO A 389 1.95 17.20 -30.96
C PRO A 389 2.97 16.98 -32.09
N LEU A 390 2.51 16.56 -33.27
CA LEU A 390 3.39 16.40 -34.46
C LEU A 390 3.88 17.72 -35.02
N ALA A 391 3.14 18.80 -34.86
CA ALA A 391 3.51 20.13 -35.36
C ALA A 391 4.81 20.60 -34.71
N ALA A 392 5.00 20.34 -33.43
CA ALA A 392 6.23 20.64 -32.69
C ALA A 392 7.45 19.93 -33.31
N ALA A 393 7.28 18.68 -33.75
CA ALA A 393 8.37 17.94 -34.41
C ALA A 393 8.77 18.50 -35.76
N VAL A 394 7.79 18.94 -36.56
CA VAL A 394 8.02 19.57 -37.88
C VAL A 394 8.66 20.93 -37.71
N THR A 395 8.16 21.77 -36.81
CA THR A 395 8.70 23.12 -36.57
C THR A 395 10.10 23.07 -35.96
N ALA A 396 10.38 22.11 -35.06
CA ALA A 396 11.71 21.91 -34.50
C ALA A 396 12.76 21.51 -35.56
N ALA A 397 12.38 20.66 -36.52
CA ALA A 397 13.26 20.21 -37.57
C ALA A 397 13.73 21.35 -38.53
N VAL A 398 12.96 22.45 -38.63
CA VAL A 398 13.38 23.62 -39.44
C VAL A 398 14.33 24.54 -38.68
N ALA A 399 14.35 24.50 -37.35
CA ALA A 399 15.24 25.35 -36.57
C ALA A 399 16.73 25.09 -36.90
N ASP A 400 17.08 23.87 -37.29
CA ASP A 400 18.42 23.48 -37.71
C ASP A 400 18.80 23.98 -39.13
N LEU A 401 17.79 24.31 -39.97
CA LEU A 401 18.04 24.78 -41.32
C LEU A 401 18.33 26.30 -41.40
N GLY A 402 18.04 27.03 -40.31
CA GLY A 402 18.24 28.48 -40.24
C GLY A 402 17.36 29.25 -41.22
N GLY A 403 17.09 30.51 -40.91
CA GLY A 403 16.29 31.43 -41.74
C GLY A 403 14.81 31.55 -41.31
N PRO A 404 14.10 32.59 -41.76
CA PRO A 404 12.70 32.80 -41.42
C PRO A 404 11.82 31.75 -42.10
N LEU A 405 10.70 31.40 -41.41
CA LEU A 405 9.62 30.62 -42.01
C LEU A 405 8.89 31.52 -43.06
N PRO A 406 8.53 30.96 -44.20
CA PRO A 406 7.81 31.69 -45.25
C PRO A 406 6.41 32.12 -44.82
#